data_2ed7a51aa98a08c8c235b32b2ef30496
#
_entry.id   2ed7a51aa98a08c8c235b32b2ef30496
#
_cell.length_a   1.000
_cell.length_b   1.000
_cell.length_c   1.000
_cell.angle_alpha   90.00
_cell.angle_beta   90.00
_cell.angle_gamma   90.00
#
_symmetry.space_group_name_H-M   'P 1'
#
loop_
_entity.id
_entity.type
_entity.pdbx_description
1 polymer ?
#
loop_
_entity_poly.entity_id
_entity_poly.type
_entity_poly.pdbx_seq_one_letter_code
_entity_poly.pdbx_strand_id
1 'polypeptide(L)'
;MRDMEGEKPMDHDVSRALIETVVRRTLTEMRADPERSIRILVDMALAVSKGRFQQRFFGIAQRMLEDESSPYYRLAHDTISYVDIDKLLRFGMNLGYNSCTEGAQMIRTLKMEKDIGVPWTQRITLPEPFDDERQERLSRLIGKGESLGIYTWMIFSEDRPVDALHVIGDHLDSAFFLFCNSGGLSRECLERLSELDNVMCVLRFDDEAEAGTAKLRKKGILYSVYLPYSTGDIDQILSGAWFEEAEALSPVFTCLLAEKGCSEKAIKKAAAFAQTALDEQRYRTLPVEFSSVIEEVGWIISGDPEQADLKNIKG
;
A
#
# COMPACT_ATOMS: atom_id res chain seq x y z
N MET A 1 38.63 -18.98 15.90
CA MET A 1 38.30 -19.00 14.47
C MET A 1 37.19 -20.03 14.32
N ARG A 2 35.95 -19.59 14.36
CA ARG A 2 34.78 -20.42 14.05
C ARG A 2 34.11 -19.77 12.84
N ASP A 3 33.98 -20.59 11.82
CA ASP A 3 33.46 -20.23 10.52
C ASP A 3 32.05 -19.66 10.63
N MET A 4 31.88 -18.41 10.21
CA MET A 4 30.60 -17.84 9.85
C MET A 4 30.30 -18.33 8.42
N GLU A 5 29.69 -19.49 8.33
CA GLU A 5 29.08 -19.94 7.07
C GLU A 5 27.93 -18.99 6.74
N GLY A 6 28.11 -18.23 5.66
CA GLY A 6 27.07 -17.37 5.11
C GLY A 6 25.86 -18.21 4.69
N GLU A 7 24.69 -17.86 5.16
CA GLU A 7 23.42 -18.40 4.68
C GLU A 7 23.34 -18.18 3.17
N LYS A 8 23.15 -19.27 2.44
CA LYS A 8 23.14 -19.31 0.97
C LYS A 8 21.90 -18.60 0.40
N PRO A 9 22.01 -17.95 -0.77
CA PRO A 9 20.89 -17.28 -1.46
C PRO A 9 19.68 -18.17 -1.76
N MET A 10 19.84 -19.50 -1.72
CA MET A 10 18.78 -20.49 -2.01
C MET A 10 17.68 -20.58 -0.96
N ASP A 11 17.87 -20.00 0.23
CA ASP A 11 16.89 -20.11 1.34
C ASP A 11 15.75 -19.07 1.21
N HIS A 12 16.00 -17.94 0.57
CA HIS A 12 15.00 -16.85 0.41
C HIS A 12 13.92 -17.19 -0.61
N ASP A 13 14.29 -17.73 -1.78
CA ASP A 13 13.32 -18.08 -2.83
C ASP A 13 12.40 -19.22 -2.40
N VAL A 14 12.94 -20.19 -1.66
CA VAL A 14 12.15 -21.30 -1.11
C VAL A 14 11.18 -20.80 -0.04
N SER A 15 11.63 -19.90 0.84
CA SER A 15 10.78 -19.30 1.88
C SER A 15 9.64 -18.48 1.28
N ARG A 16 9.93 -17.66 0.24
CA ARG A 16 8.92 -16.88 -0.49
C ARG A 16 7.87 -17.79 -1.13
N ALA A 17 8.29 -18.83 -1.85
CA ALA A 17 7.38 -19.74 -2.53
C ALA A 17 6.46 -20.50 -1.56
N LEU A 18 6.99 -20.88 -0.38
CA LEU A 18 6.19 -21.49 0.67
C LEU A 18 5.14 -20.53 1.22
N ILE A 19 5.53 -19.29 1.56
CA ILE A 19 4.62 -18.25 2.05
C ILE A 19 3.54 -17.99 1.00
N GLU A 20 3.92 -17.81 -0.27
CA GLU A 20 2.99 -17.59 -1.37
C GLU A 20 1.96 -18.72 -1.50
N THR A 21 2.42 -19.97 -1.42
CA THR A 21 1.53 -21.15 -1.50
C THR A 21 0.50 -21.16 -0.37
N VAL A 22 0.93 -20.83 0.84
CA VAL A 22 0.05 -20.82 2.01
C VAL A 22 -0.92 -19.65 1.96
N VAL A 23 -0.45 -18.45 1.59
CA VAL A 23 -1.31 -17.25 1.41
C VAL A 23 -2.36 -17.52 0.34
N ARG A 24 -1.98 -18.07 -0.81
CA ARG A 24 -2.89 -18.43 -1.90
C ARG A 24 -3.99 -19.39 -1.43
N ARG A 25 -3.61 -20.42 -0.72
CA ARG A 25 -4.55 -21.39 -0.16
C ARG A 25 -5.53 -20.70 0.79
N THR A 26 -5.04 -19.89 1.71
CA THR A 26 -5.87 -19.19 2.69
C THR A 26 -6.81 -18.18 2.04
N LEU A 27 -6.36 -17.43 1.03
CA LEU A 27 -7.21 -16.53 0.23
C LEU A 27 -8.30 -17.31 -0.52
N THR A 28 -8.01 -18.52 -1.00
CA THR A 28 -9.00 -19.39 -1.65
C THR A 28 -10.06 -19.87 -0.66
N GLU A 29 -9.64 -20.29 0.53
CA GLU A 29 -10.51 -20.75 1.61
C GLU A 29 -11.37 -19.59 2.17
N MET A 30 -10.86 -18.35 2.11
CA MET A 30 -11.55 -17.14 2.60
C MET A 30 -12.88 -16.86 1.89
N ARG A 31 -13.09 -17.35 0.67
CA ARG A 31 -14.38 -17.25 -0.02
C ARG A 31 -15.48 -18.07 0.65
N ALA A 32 -15.12 -19.16 1.30
CA ALA A 32 -16.07 -20.04 1.98
C ALA A 32 -16.23 -19.70 3.47
N ASP A 33 -15.13 -19.31 4.13
CA ASP A 33 -15.09 -18.96 5.55
C ASP A 33 -14.13 -17.76 5.75
N PRO A 34 -14.63 -16.52 5.54
CA PRO A 34 -13.79 -15.33 5.59
C PRO A 34 -13.23 -15.06 6.99
N GLU A 35 -14.03 -15.28 8.05
CA GLU A 35 -13.61 -14.95 9.42
C GLU A 35 -12.46 -15.83 9.88
N ARG A 36 -12.59 -17.14 9.69
CA ARG A 36 -11.53 -18.08 10.03
C ARG A 36 -10.27 -17.86 9.19
N SER A 37 -10.45 -17.65 7.90
CA SER A 37 -9.33 -17.56 6.96
C SER A 37 -8.50 -16.28 7.16
N ILE A 38 -9.14 -15.14 7.47
CA ILE A 38 -8.39 -13.90 7.74
C ILE A 38 -7.59 -14.03 9.04
N ARG A 39 -8.13 -14.67 10.09
CA ARG A 39 -7.38 -14.94 11.33
C ARG A 39 -6.15 -15.81 11.04
N ILE A 40 -6.34 -16.92 10.31
CA ILE A 40 -5.23 -17.80 9.91
C ILE A 40 -4.18 -17.03 9.10
N LEU A 41 -4.60 -16.16 8.18
CA LEU A 41 -3.68 -15.36 7.37
C LEU A 41 -2.83 -14.42 8.24
N VAL A 42 -3.47 -13.73 9.19
CA VAL A 42 -2.78 -12.81 10.10
C VAL A 42 -1.87 -13.56 11.07
N ASP A 43 -2.31 -14.68 11.63
CA ASP A 43 -1.51 -15.52 12.53
C ASP A 43 -0.26 -16.06 11.82
N MET A 44 -0.42 -16.52 10.59
CA MET A 44 0.70 -16.99 9.79
C MET A 44 1.65 -15.85 9.42
N ALA A 45 1.12 -14.71 9.00
CA ALA A 45 1.93 -13.55 8.69
C ALA A 45 2.74 -13.11 9.91
N LEU A 46 2.13 -13.11 11.10
CA LEU A 46 2.82 -12.82 12.35
C LEU A 46 3.92 -13.87 12.66
N ALA A 47 3.62 -15.15 12.50
CA ALA A 47 4.55 -16.26 12.78
C ALA A 47 5.80 -16.23 11.88
N VAL A 48 5.65 -15.82 10.60
CA VAL A 48 6.78 -15.75 9.65
C VAL A 48 7.47 -14.38 9.67
N SER A 49 6.91 -13.40 10.37
CA SER A 49 7.44 -12.04 10.46
C SER A 49 8.75 -12.01 11.21
N LYS A 50 9.84 -11.57 10.55
CA LYS A 50 11.16 -11.38 11.16
C LYS A 50 11.46 -9.91 11.48
N GLY A 51 10.74 -8.97 10.86
CA GLY A 51 10.94 -7.53 11.00
C GLY A 51 10.09 -6.90 12.11
N ARG A 52 10.61 -5.90 12.82
CA ARG A 52 9.86 -5.18 13.88
C ARG A 52 8.55 -4.56 13.37
N PHE A 53 8.57 -4.01 12.14
CA PHE A 53 7.39 -3.43 11.51
C PHE A 53 6.31 -4.49 11.32
N GLN A 54 6.64 -5.60 10.69
CA GLN A 54 5.70 -6.68 10.41
C GLN A 54 5.12 -7.28 11.69
N GLN A 55 5.96 -7.54 12.69
CA GLN A 55 5.50 -8.05 14.00
C GLN A 55 4.53 -7.07 14.67
N ARG A 56 4.83 -5.76 14.63
CA ARG A 56 3.92 -4.74 15.19
C ARG A 56 2.62 -4.68 14.39
N PHE A 57 2.70 -4.61 13.05
CA PHE A 57 1.53 -4.52 12.17
C PHE A 57 0.60 -5.73 12.31
N PHE A 58 1.15 -6.94 12.15
CA PHE A 58 0.32 -8.14 12.26
C PHE A 58 -0.14 -8.41 13.69
N GLY A 59 0.62 -8.01 14.70
CA GLY A 59 0.18 -8.08 16.11
C GLY A 59 -0.98 -7.13 16.40
N ILE A 60 -1.04 -5.96 15.76
CA ILE A 60 -2.20 -5.05 15.83
C ILE A 60 -3.39 -5.69 15.12
N ALA A 61 -3.20 -6.16 13.88
CA ALA A 61 -4.24 -6.82 13.11
C ALA A 61 -4.82 -8.05 13.84
N GLN A 62 -3.97 -8.85 14.47
CA GLN A 62 -4.41 -10.01 15.28
C GLN A 62 -5.33 -9.58 16.41
N ARG A 63 -4.93 -8.57 17.22
CA ARG A 63 -5.78 -8.04 18.31
C ARG A 63 -7.10 -7.47 17.80
N MET A 64 -7.10 -6.80 16.65
CA MET A 64 -8.34 -6.29 16.04
C MET A 64 -9.30 -7.40 15.63
N LEU A 65 -8.78 -8.58 15.28
CA LEU A 65 -9.56 -9.75 14.89
C LEU A 65 -9.90 -10.70 16.05
N GLU A 66 -9.48 -10.39 17.30
CA GLU A 66 -9.94 -11.10 18.49
C GLU A 66 -11.41 -10.81 18.77
N ASP A 67 -11.89 -9.61 18.41
CA ASP A 67 -13.29 -9.25 18.48
C ASP A 67 -14.06 -9.83 17.27
N GLU A 68 -14.97 -10.77 17.53
CA GLU A 68 -15.80 -11.38 16.47
C GLU A 68 -16.73 -10.38 15.77
N SER A 69 -16.99 -9.23 16.38
CA SER A 69 -17.78 -8.13 15.80
C SER A 69 -16.94 -7.15 14.97
N SER A 70 -15.62 -7.36 14.84
CA SER A 70 -14.73 -6.48 14.10
C SER A 70 -15.25 -6.18 12.69
N PRO A 71 -15.36 -4.89 12.31
CA PRO A 71 -15.80 -4.50 10.96
C PRO A 71 -14.83 -4.98 9.87
N TYR A 72 -13.60 -5.34 10.23
CA TYR A 72 -12.57 -5.78 9.28
C TYR A 72 -12.82 -7.18 8.72
N TYR A 73 -13.63 -8.02 9.38
CA TYR A 73 -14.13 -9.25 8.76
C TYR A 73 -14.99 -8.95 7.53
N ARG A 74 -15.84 -7.92 7.64
CA ARG A 74 -16.66 -7.49 6.52
C ARG A 74 -15.84 -6.85 5.42
N LEU A 75 -14.83 -6.03 5.76
CA LEU A 75 -13.89 -5.48 4.80
C LEU A 75 -13.19 -6.58 4.00
N ALA A 76 -12.67 -7.60 4.67
CA ALA A 76 -12.02 -8.73 4.01
C ALA A 76 -12.99 -9.48 3.10
N HIS A 77 -14.18 -9.83 3.60
CA HIS A 77 -15.22 -10.50 2.81
C HIS A 77 -15.60 -9.68 1.57
N ASP A 78 -15.84 -8.38 1.73
CA ASP A 78 -16.20 -7.50 0.62
C ASP A 78 -15.07 -7.45 -0.42
N THR A 79 -13.82 -7.32 0.01
CA THR A 79 -12.66 -7.25 -0.89
C THR A 79 -12.51 -8.54 -1.72
N ILE A 80 -12.54 -9.71 -1.08
CA ILE A 80 -12.39 -10.99 -1.80
C ILE A 80 -13.59 -11.35 -2.66
N SER A 81 -14.75 -10.70 -2.44
CA SER A 81 -15.94 -10.94 -3.23
C SER A 81 -15.82 -10.46 -4.67
N TYR A 82 -14.99 -9.44 -4.93
CA TYR A 82 -14.85 -8.85 -6.26
C TYR A 82 -13.41 -8.86 -6.80
N VAL A 83 -12.39 -8.87 -5.94
CA VAL A 83 -10.99 -8.89 -6.40
C VAL A 83 -10.55 -10.31 -6.71
N ASP A 84 -9.79 -10.49 -7.77
CA ASP A 84 -9.16 -11.76 -8.09
C ASP A 84 -8.11 -12.14 -7.04
N ILE A 85 -8.05 -13.42 -6.69
CA ILE A 85 -7.12 -13.93 -5.67
C ILE A 85 -5.66 -13.71 -6.09
N ASP A 86 -5.34 -13.83 -7.37
CA ASP A 86 -3.98 -13.63 -7.86
C ASP A 86 -3.54 -12.18 -7.70
N LYS A 87 -4.47 -11.22 -7.89
CA LYS A 87 -4.22 -9.79 -7.64
C LYS A 87 -3.96 -9.51 -6.16
N LEU A 88 -4.80 -10.03 -5.27
CA LEU A 88 -4.62 -9.87 -3.83
C LEU A 88 -3.30 -10.49 -3.37
N LEU A 89 -2.99 -11.68 -3.88
CA LEU A 89 -1.76 -12.39 -3.57
C LEU A 89 -0.53 -11.61 -4.04
N ARG A 90 -0.49 -11.22 -5.33
CA ARG A 90 0.65 -10.51 -5.90
C ARG A 90 0.87 -9.18 -5.20
N PHE A 91 -0.17 -8.35 -5.11
CA PHE A 91 -0.07 -7.05 -4.43
C PHE A 91 0.35 -7.22 -2.97
N GLY A 92 -0.27 -8.15 -2.24
CA GLY A 92 0.05 -8.43 -0.83
C GLY A 92 1.47 -8.94 -0.62
N MET A 93 1.97 -9.83 -1.49
CA MET A 93 3.36 -10.32 -1.44
C MET A 93 4.36 -9.21 -1.77
N ASN A 94 4.08 -8.38 -2.76
CA ASN A 94 4.96 -7.26 -3.11
C ASN A 94 5.05 -6.24 -1.99
N LEU A 95 3.91 -5.84 -1.41
CA LEU A 95 3.87 -4.89 -0.31
C LEU A 95 4.42 -5.50 0.99
N GLY A 96 3.96 -6.68 1.37
CA GLY A 96 4.29 -7.30 2.64
C GLY A 96 5.66 -7.98 2.65
N TYR A 97 5.96 -8.81 1.66
CA TYR A 97 7.20 -9.57 1.62
C TYR A 97 8.34 -8.82 0.93
N ASN A 98 8.16 -8.43 -0.35
CA ASN A 98 9.24 -7.78 -1.09
C ASN A 98 9.62 -6.43 -0.46
N SER A 99 8.66 -5.58 -0.11
CA SER A 99 8.95 -4.25 0.46
C SER A 99 9.36 -4.31 1.93
N CYS A 100 8.53 -4.96 2.78
CA CYS A 100 8.72 -4.91 4.23
C CYS A 100 9.68 -5.97 4.79
N THR A 101 10.12 -6.97 3.99
CA THR A 101 11.09 -7.98 4.40
C THR A 101 12.40 -7.81 3.66
N GLU A 102 12.42 -8.12 2.36
CA GLU A 102 13.64 -8.10 1.55
C GLU A 102 14.15 -6.69 1.34
N GLY A 103 13.31 -5.80 0.83
CA GLY A 103 13.64 -4.40 0.62
C GLY A 103 14.08 -3.70 1.91
N ALA A 104 13.34 -3.93 2.99
CA ALA A 104 13.72 -3.40 4.30
C ALA A 104 15.08 -3.90 4.79
N GLN A 105 15.46 -5.16 4.49
CA GLN A 105 16.77 -5.69 4.82
C GLN A 105 17.86 -5.03 3.95
N MET A 106 17.61 -4.89 2.64
CA MET A 106 18.54 -4.21 1.72
C MET A 106 18.79 -2.76 2.14
N ILE A 107 17.73 -2.01 2.48
CA ILE A 107 17.80 -0.61 2.94
C ILE A 107 18.66 -0.51 4.21
N ARG A 108 18.42 -1.38 5.19
CA ARG A 108 19.23 -1.40 6.43
C ARG A 108 20.69 -1.75 6.18
N THR A 109 20.97 -2.71 5.30
CA THR A 109 22.34 -3.08 4.93
C THR A 109 23.06 -1.91 4.27
N LEU A 110 22.41 -1.22 3.32
CA LEU A 110 22.99 -0.04 2.67
C LEU A 110 23.28 1.09 3.69
N LYS A 111 22.39 1.29 4.65
CA LYS A 111 22.60 2.27 5.72
C LYS A 111 23.77 1.89 6.61
N MET A 112 23.87 0.64 7.05
CA MET A 112 24.92 0.18 7.95
C MET A 112 26.29 0.13 7.27
N GLU A 113 26.39 -0.35 6.03
CA GLU A 113 27.67 -0.59 5.37
C GLU A 113 28.20 0.64 4.61
N LYS A 114 27.30 1.47 4.07
CA LYS A 114 27.68 2.57 3.17
C LYS A 114 27.19 3.93 3.65
N ASP A 115 26.48 4.00 4.76
CA ASP A 115 25.79 5.20 5.27
C ASP A 115 24.89 5.87 4.22
N ILE A 116 24.27 5.05 3.34
CA ILE A 116 23.34 5.53 2.32
C ILE A 116 21.90 5.38 2.86
N GLY A 117 21.20 6.50 3.00
CA GLY A 117 19.77 6.54 3.27
C GLY A 117 18.96 6.24 2.04
N VAL A 118 18.15 5.17 2.07
CA VAL A 118 17.22 4.82 0.99
C VAL A 118 15.82 4.80 1.58
N PRO A 119 14.84 5.55 1.00
CA PRO A 119 13.46 5.49 1.46
C PRO A 119 12.83 4.16 1.05
N TRP A 120 11.89 3.66 1.84
CA TRP A 120 11.19 2.41 1.54
C TRP A 120 10.14 2.53 0.42
N THR A 121 9.73 3.75 0.11
CA THR A 121 8.75 4.08 -0.94
C THR A 121 9.08 5.41 -1.60
N GLN A 122 8.59 5.62 -2.82
CA GLN A 122 8.77 6.84 -3.59
C GLN A 122 7.42 7.37 -4.09
N ARG A 123 7.26 8.70 -4.00
CA ARG A 123 6.14 9.42 -4.59
C ARG A 123 6.56 10.04 -5.91
N ILE A 124 5.85 9.72 -7.00
CA ILE A 124 6.14 10.21 -8.34
C ILE A 124 4.85 10.81 -8.92
N THR A 125 4.91 12.07 -9.32
CA THR A 125 3.84 12.69 -10.11
C THR A 125 4.23 12.65 -11.56
N LEU A 126 3.39 12.06 -12.41
CA LEU A 126 3.66 12.00 -13.84
C LEU A 126 3.53 13.38 -14.45
N PRO A 127 4.52 13.82 -15.25
CA PRO A 127 4.44 15.08 -15.95
C PRO A 127 3.53 14.96 -17.17
N GLU A 128 2.94 16.06 -17.59
CA GLU A 128 2.21 16.16 -18.84
C GLU A 128 3.01 16.99 -19.88
N PRO A 129 3.13 16.52 -21.14
CA PRO A 129 2.75 15.20 -21.64
C PRO A 129 3.66 14.08 -21.08
N PHE A 130 3.18 12.84 -21.05
CA PHE A 130 3.97 11.66 -20.65
C PHE A 130 4.28 10.85 -21.91
N ASP A 131 5.46 11.12 -22.49
CA ASP A 131 5.97 10.51 -23.73
C ASP A 131 6.85 9.27 -23.47
N ASP A 132 7.25 8.59 -24.53
CA ASP A 132 8.04 7.37 -24.47
C ASP A 132 9.38 7.57 -23.74
N GLU A 133 10.04 8.74 -23.90
CA GLU A 133 11.31 9.03 -23.21
C GLU A 133 11.10 9.10 -21.69
N ARG A 134 10.03 9.74 -21.24
CA ARG A 134 9.67 9.84 -19.83
C ARG A 134 9.24 8.49 -19.24
N GLN A 135 8.56 7.69 -20.05
CA GLN A 135 8.19 6.32 -19.71
C GLN A 135 9.42 5.44 -19.46
N GLU A 136 10.37 5.45 -20.38
CA GLU A 136 11.64 4.74 -20.21
C GLU A 136 12.45 5.25 -19.01
N ARG A 137 12.46 6.58 -18.79
CA ARG A 137 13.12 7.17 -17.62
C ARG A 137 12.48 6.72 -16.32
N LEU A 138 11.16 6.66 -16.27
CA LEU A 138 10.42 6.16 -15.09
C LEU A 138 10.73 4.69 -14.85
N SER A 139 10.69 3.84 -15.86
CA SER A 139 11.03 2.42 -15.74
C SER A 139 12.47 2.22 -15.23
N ARG A 140 13.45 2.97 -15.78
CA ARG A 140 14.83 2.92 -15.27
C ARG A 140 14.93 3.39 -13.82
N LEU A 141 14.17 4.41 -13.40
CA LEU A 141 14.14 4.89 -12.02
C LEU A 141 13.60 3.81 -11.08
N ILE A 142 12.51 3.15 -11.46
CA ILE A 142 11.91 2.07 -10.68
C ILE A 142 12.89 0.90 -10.56
N GLY A 143 13.47 0.42 -11.67
CA GLY A 143 14.44 -0.67 -11.65
C GLY A 143 15.68 -0.37 -10.79
N LYS A 144 16.16 0.89 -10.82
CA LYS A 144 17.22 1.33 -9.89
C LYS A 144 16.75 1.31 -8.45
N GLY A 145 15.52 1.74 -8.17
CA GLY A 145 14.95 1.68 -6.83
C GLY A 145 14.80 0.26 -6.32
N GLU A 146 14.32 -0.66 -7.14
CA GLU A 146 14.22 -2.09 -6.81
C GLU A 146 15.60 -2.66 -6.43
N SER A 147 16.65 -2.31 -7.16
CA SER A 147 18.03 -2.71 -6.83
C SER A 147 18.55 -2.14 -5.50
N LEU A 148 17.87 -1.14 -4.93
CA LEU A 148 18.16 -0.54 -3.64
C LEU A 148 17.19 -0.98 -2.52
N GLY A 149 16.18 -1.81 -2.85
CA GLY A 149 15.18 -2.31 -1.91
C GLY A 149 13.87 -1.52 -1.89
N ILE A 150 13.62 -0.63 -2.86
CA ILE A 150 12.35 0.10 -2.98
C ILE A 150 11.39 -0.71 -3.83
N TYR A 151 10.42 -1.36 -3.20
CA TYR A 151 9.40 -2.18 -3.86
C TYR A 151 7.97 -1.62 -3.69
N THR A 152 7.83 -0.41 -3.15
CA THR A 152 6.54 0.27 -3.04
C THR A 152 6.61 1.63 -3.69
N TRP A 153 5.68 1.90 -4.62
CA TRP A 153 5.67 3.09 -5.44
C TRP A 153 4.31 3.78 -5.40
N MET A 154 4.30 5.09 -5.29
CA MET A 154 3.11 5.92 -5.34
C MET A 154 3.15 6.77 -6.60
N ILE A 155 2.31 6.42 -7.56
CA ILE A 155 2.23 7.12 -8.85
C ILE A 155 1.01 8.02 -8.84
N PHE A 156 1.21 9.32 -9.03
CA PHE A 156 0.16 10.32 -9.16
C PHE A 156 -0.04 10.64 -10.65
N SER A 157 -1.17 10.22 -11.19
CA SER A 157 -1.59 10.46 -12.57
C SER A 157 -3.10 10.69 -12.58
N GLU A 158 -3.52 11.89 -12.13
CA GLU A 158 -4.92 12.17 -11.82
C GLU A 158 -5.84 11.96 -13.03
N ASP A 159 -5.51 12.60 -14.16
CA ASP A 159 -6.39 12.61 -15.33
C ASP A 159 -6.09 11.52 -16.36
N ARG A 160 -4.88 10.97 -16.35
CA ARG A 160 -4.42 9.99 -17.35
C ARG A 160 -3.72 8.78 -16.72
N PRO A 161 -4.38 8.05 -15.80
CA PRO A 161 -3.75 6.91 -15.14
C PRO A 161 -3.29 5.81 -16.11
N VAL A 162 -3.88 5.73 -17.32
CA VAL A 162 -3.48 4.79 -18.37
C VAL A 162 -1.99 4.93 -18.75
N ASP A 163 -1.43 6.12 -18.65
CA ASP A 163 -0.04 6.40 -19.03
C ASP A 163 0.96 5.67 -18.10
N ALA A 164 0.61 5.43 -16.84
CA ALA A 164 1.43 4.70 -15.88
C ALA A 164 1.43 3.17 -16.07
N LEU A 165 0.37 2.63 -16.69
CA LEU A 165 0.07 1.19 -16.61
C LEU A 165 1.09 0.31 -17.35
N HIS A 166 1.73 0.83 -18.38
CA HIS A 166 2.78 0.08 -19.08
C HIS A 166 3.99 -0.14 -18.17
N VAL A 167 4.46 0.94 -17.54
CA VAL A 167 5.59 0.86 -16.61
C VAL A 167 5.26 -0.02 -15.39
N ILE A 168 4.04 0.09 -14.85
CA ILE A 168 3.60 -0.77 -13.74
C ILE A 168 3.65 -2.25 -14.14
N GLY A 169 3.23 -2.57 -15.36
CA GLY A 169 3.24 -3.94 -15.89
C GLY A 169 4.63 -4.53 -16.10
N ASP A 170 5.66 -3.69 -16.28
CA ASP A 170 7.05 -4.13 -16.46
C ASP A 170 7.76 -4.46 -15.14
N HIS A 171 7.20 -4.00 -14.00
CA HIS A 171 7.79 -4.13 -12.66
C HIS A 171 6.94 -5.00 -11.73
N LEU A 172 6.84 -6.29 -12.05
CA LEU A 172 5.92 -7.23 -11.41
C LEU A 172 6.21 -7.52 -9.93
N ASP A 173 7.42 -7.29 -9.46
CA ASP A 173 7.83 -7.53 -8.07
C ASP A 173 7.61 -6.31 -7.16
N SER A 174 7.17 -5.18 -7.72
CA SER A 174 6.83 -3.96 -6.99
C SER A 174 5.33 -3.81 -6.78
N ALA A 175 4.93 -3.20 -5.65
CA ALA A 175 3.55 -2.79 -5.36
C ALA A 175 3.36 -1.32 -5.75
N PHE A 176 2.30 -1.04 -6.49
CA PHE A 176 1.98 0.31 -6.94
C PHE A 176 0.67 0.81 -6.36
N PHE A 177 0.70 2.00 -5.78
CA PHE A 177 -0.49 2.78 -5.46
C PHE A 177 -0.67 3.84 -6.55
N LEU A 178 -1.68 3.67 -7.39
CA LEU A 178 -1.97 4.57 -8.51
C LEU A 178 -3.06 5.56 -8.12
N PHE A 179 -2.67 6.79 -7.85
CA PHE A 179 -3.55 7.89 -7.48
C PHE A 179 -4.14 8.54 -8.74
N CYS A 180 -5.48 8.52 -8.85
CA CYS A 180 -6.20 9.08 -9.99
C CYS A 180 -7.57 9.62 -9.59
N ASN A 181 -8.23 10.33 -10.51
CA ASN A 181 -9.63 10.72 -10.39
C ASN A 181 -10.56 9.84 -11.25
N SER A 182 -11.86 9.93 -11.03
CA SER A 182 -12.87 9.14 -11.75
C SER A 182 -12.92 9.42 -13.25
N GLY A 183 -12.62 10.67 -13.65
CA GLY A 183 -12.57 11.09 -15.05
C GLY A 183 -11.46 10.40 -15.84
N GLY A 184 -10.33 10.06 -15.18
CA GLY A 184 -9.21 9.34 -15.77
C GLY A 184 -9.48 7.85 -16.05
N LEU A 185 -10.54 7.27 -15.46
CA LEU A 185 -10.90 5.86 -15.61
C LEU A 185 -11.65 5.62 -16.93
N SER A 186 -10.96 5.79 -18.06
CA SER A 186 -11.47 5.43 -19.37
C SER A 186 -11.68 3.92 -19.51
N ARG A 187 -12.40 3.50 -20.56
CA ARG A 187 -12.56 2.08 -20.85
C ARG A 187 -11.21 1.37 -21.05
N GLU A 188 -10.31 1.96 -21.81
CA GLU A 188 -8.96 1.44 -22.04
C GLU A 188 -8.19 1.31 -20.72
N CYS A 189 -8.22 2.34 -19.88
CA CYS A 189 -7.57 2.32 -18.57
C CYS A 189 -8.09 1.16 -17.72
N LEU A 190 -9.40 0.97 -17.63
CA LEU A 190 -10.01 -0.10 -16.87
C LEU A 190 -9.69 -1.50 -17.41
N GLU A 191 -9.63 -1.67 -18.73
CA GLU A 191 -9.23 -2.92 -19.36
C GLU A 191 -7.78 -3.26 -19.00
N ARG A 192 -6.85 -2.33 -19.17
CA ARG A 192 -5.43 -2.51 -18.80
C ARG A 192 -5.22 -2.72 -17.30
N LEU A 193 -5.87 -1.94 -16.43
CA LEU A 193 -5.83 -2.14 -14.98
C LEU A 193 -6.32 -3.53 -14.57
N SER A 194 -7.31 -4.07 -15.29
CA SER A 194 -7.82 -5.41 -15.00
C SER A 194 -6.84 -6.54 -15.32
N GLU A 195 -5.81 -6.28 -16.12
CA GLU A 195 -4.75 -7.23 -16.48
C GLU A 195 -3.58 -7.21 -15.48
N LEU A 196 -3.46 -6.13 -14.68
CA LEU A 196 -2.39 -5.98 -13.70
C LEU A 196 -2.78 -6.58 -12.34
N ASP A 197 -1.81 -7.21 -11.67
CA ASP A 197 -1.99 -7.85 -10.36
C ASP A 197 -1.16 -7.22 -9.23
N ASN A 198 -0.37 -6.18 -9.54
CA ASN A 198 0.54 -5.51 -8.63
C ASN A 198 0.17 -4.05 -8.33
N VAL A 199 -1.06 -3.64 -8.64
CA VAL A 199 -1.55 -2.26 -8.49
C VAL A 199 -2.81 -2.18 -7.63
N MET A 200 -2.86 -1.17 -6.75
CA MET A 200 -4.06 -0.68 -6.08
C MET A 200 -4.40 0.71 -6.64
N CYS A 201 -5.60 0.86 -7.17
CA CYS A 201 -6.11 2.15 -7.60
C CYS A 201 -6.54 2.96 -6.38
N VAL A 202 -6.00 4.17 -6.19
CA VAL A 202 -6.37 5.08 -5.10
C VAL A 202 -7.14 6.25 -5.71
N LEU A 203 -8.45 6.17 -5.62
CA LEU A 203 -9.36 7.09 -6.32
C LEU A 203 -9.61 8.33 -5.49
N ARG A 204 -9.56 9.52 -6.12
CA ARG A 204 -9.93 10.75 -5.45
C ARG A 204 -11.40 10.69 -5.01
N PHE A 205 -11.65 11.07 -3.77
CA PHE A 205 -12.99 11.20 -3.24
C PHE A 205 -13.56 12.56 -3.66
N ASP A 206 -14.48 12.52 -4.61
CA ASP A 206 -15.20 13.64 -5.18
C ASP A 206 -16.61 13.21 -5.59
N ASP A 207 -17.37 14.10 -6.22
CA ASP A 207 -18.76 13.83 -6.66
C ASP A 207 -18.90 12.65 -7.64
N GLU A 208 -17.81 12.25 -8.30
CA GLU A 208 -17.79 11.12 -9.24
C GLU A 208 -17.23 9.83 -8.62
N ALA A 209 -16.80 9.84 -7.36
CA ALA A 209 -16.13 8.73 -6.71
C ALA A 209 -16.99 7.46 -6.65
N GLU A 210 -18.30 7.59 -6.45
CA GLU A 210 -19.23 6.45 -6.45
C GLU A 210 -19.23 5.75 -7.81
N ALA A 211 -19.36 6.52 -8.89
CA ALA A 211 -19.34 5.96 -10.24
C ALA A 211 -17.98 5.35 -10.59
N GLY A 212 -16.89 5.98 -10.13
CA GLY A 212 -15.52 5.49 -10.30
C GLY A 212 -15.27 4.17 -9.60
N THR A 213 -15.58 4.08 -8.31
CA THR A 213 -15.42 2.85 -7.52
C THR A 213 -16.29 1.71 -8.01
N ALA A 214 -17.54 1.99 -8.47
CA ALA A 214 -18.40 1.00 -9.09
C ALA A 214 -17.76 0.39 -10.36
N LYS A 215 -17.08 1.20 -11.19
CA LYS A 215 -16.35 0.71 -12.37
C LYS A 215 -15.18 -0.18 -11.97
N LEU A 216 -14.38 0.23 -10.98
CA LEU A 216 -13.24 -0.55 -10.46
C LEU A 216 -13.70 -1.89 -9.90
N ARG A 217 -14.74 -1.88 -9.06
CA ARG A 217 -15.33 -3.08 -8.48
C ARG A 217 -15.85 -4.05 -9.54
N LYS A 218 -16.56 -3.56 -10.55
CA LYS A 218 -17.07 -4.37 -11.67
C LYS A 218 -15.94 -5.07 -12.44
N LYS A 219 -14.76 -4.46 -12.49
CA LYS A 219 -13.58 -5.00 -13.18
C LYS A 219 -12.67 -5.84 -12.28
N GLY A 220 -13.05 -6.06 -11.02
CA GLY A 220 -12.22 -6.81 -10.07
C GLY A 220 -10.90 -6.14 -9.73
N ILE A 221 -10.85 -4.81 -9.78
CA ILE A 221 -9.65 -4.01 -9.51
C ILE A 221 -9.61 -3.66 -8.02
N LEU A 222 -8.48 -3.92 -7.36
CA LEU A 222 -8.25 -3.52 -5.98
C LEU A 222 -8.20 -2.00 -5.88
N TYR A 223 -8.97 -1.40 -4.95
CA TYR A 223 -9.04 0.04 -4.83
C TYR A 223 -9.14 0.55 -3.39
N SER A 224 -8.77 1.80 -3.24
CA SER A 224 -8.91 2.66 -2.06
C SER A 224 -9.40 4.03 -2.49
N VAL A 225 -9.73 4.89 -1.53
CA VAL A 225 -10.09 6.28 -1.83
C VAL A 225 -9.20 7.23 -1.04
N TYR A 226 -8.96 8.44 -1.59
CA TYR A 226 -8.21 9.47 -0.88
C TYR A 226 -8.91 10.83 -0.92
N LEU A 227 -8.75 11.58 0.18
CA LEU A 227 -9.16 12.97 0.29
C LEU A 227 -7.90 13.84 0.40
N PRO A 228 -7.61 14.70 -0.58
CA PRO A 228 -6.63 15.76 -0.39
C PRO A 228 -7.18 16.79 0.62
N TYR A 229 -6.34 17.25 1.55
CA TYR A 229 -6.78 18.21 2.56
C TYR A 229 -5.73 19.25 2.87
N SER A 230 -6.18 20.44 3.23
CA SER A 230 -5.39 21.57 3.70
C SER A 230 -5.55 21.78 5.21
N THR A 231 -4.82 22.76 5.76
CA THR A 231 -4.98 23.16 7.17
C THR A 231 -6.40 23.61 7.50
N GLY A 232 -7.12 24.19 6.52
CA GLY A 232 -8.50 24.69 6.71
C GLY A 232 -9.55 23.58 6.88
N ASP A 233 -9.25 22.38 6.40
CA ASP A 233 -10.21 21.27 6.35
C ASP A 233 -10.19 20.40 7.62
N ILE A 234 -9.30 20.72 8.56
CA ILE A 234 -9.04 19.85 9.72
C ILE A 234 -10.27 19.63 10.60
N ASP A 235 -11.10 20.65 10.81
CA ASP A 235 -12.29 20.52 11.66
C ASP A 235 -13.34 19.61 11.00
N GLN A 236 -13.44 19.62 9.67
CA GLN A 236 -14.30 18.72 8.92
C GLN A 236 -13.78 17.29 9.00
N ILE A 237 -12.46 17.06 8.89
CA ILE A 237 -11.85 15.73 9.06
C ILE A 237 -12.14 15.18 10.45
N LEU A 238 -11.96 16.00 11.50
CA LEU A 238 -12.17 15.59 12.88
C LEU A 238 -13.65 15.31 13.22
N SER A 239 -14.61 15.78 12.41
CA SER A 239 -16.02 15.42 12.55
C SER A 239 -16.29 13.94 12.22
N GLY A 240 -15.44 13.30 11.41
CA GLY A 240 -15.60 11.93 10.94
C GLY A 240 -16.54 11.77 9.75
N ALA A 241 -17.30 12.80 9.37
CA ALA A 241 -18.34 12.72 8.34
C ALA A 241 -17.80 12.21 6.99
N TRP A 242 -16.62 12.64 6.59
CA TRP A 242 -15.99 12.14 5.36
C TRP A 242 -15.72 10.64 5.40
N PHE A 243 -15.27 10.10 6.53
CA PHE A 243 -15.01 8.67 6.66
C PHE A 243 -16.29 7.84 6.56
N GLU A 244 -17.40 8.35 7.12
CA GLU A 244 -18.72 7.71 7.02
C GLU A 244 -19.22 7.68 5.57
N GLU A 245 -19.05 8.79 4.83
CA GLU A 245 -19.39 8.85 3.40
C GLU A 245 -18.48 7.94 2.56
N ALA A 246 -17.18 7.97 2.80
CA ALA A 246 -16.21 7.16 2.06
C ALA A 246 -16.39 5.66 2.32
N GLU A 247 -16.81 5.26 3.52
CA GLU A 247 -17.11 3.86 3.88
C GLU A 247 -18.19 3.25 2.97
N ALA A 248 -19.17 4.05 2.54
CA ALA A 248 -20.24 3.60 1.65
C ALA A 248 -19.71 3.08 0.30
N LEU A 249 -18.52 3.55 -0.12
CA LEU A 249 -17.84 3.10 -1.34
C LEU A 249 -17.08 1.78 -1.14
N SER A 250 -17.03 1.24 0.07
CA SER A 250 -16.34 -0.01 0.43
C SER A 250 -14.86 -0.09 -0.03
N PRO A 251 -14.02 0.95 0.15
CA PRO A 251 -12.61 0.91 -0.19
C PRO A 251 -11.82 0.12 0.86
N VAL A 252 -10.62 -0.37 0.51
CA VAL A 252 -9.72 -0.99 1.50
C VAL A 252 -9.22 0.06 2.48
N PHE A 253 -8.66 1.17 1.96
CA PHE A 253 -8.21 2.30 2.77
C PHE A 253 -9.03 3.54 2.47
N THR A 254 -9.25 4.35 3.49
CA THR A 254 -9.67 5.74 3.40
C THR A 254 -8.48 6.62 3.76
N CYS A 255 -7.85 7.21 2.74
CA CYS A 255 -6.57 7.89 2.87
C CYS A 255 -6.78 9.40 2.96
N LEU A 256 -6.28 10.03 4.01
CA LEU A 256 -6.08 11.47 4.06
C LEU A 256 -4.72 11.81 3.43
N LEU A 257 -4.68 12.75 2.50
CA LEU A 257 -3.47 13.17 1.82
C LEU A 257 -3.26 14.67 2.02
N ALA A 258 -2.28 15.04 2.84
CA ALA A 258 -1.96 16.43 3.08
C ALA A 258 -1.49 17.14 1.81
N GLU A 259 -2.12 18.27 1.48
CA GLU A 259 -1.70 19.13 0.38
C GLU A 259 -0.41 19.89 0.71
N LYS A 260 0.28 20.36 -0.34
CA LYS A 260 1.48 21.17 -0.18
C LYS A 260 1.16 22.44 0.60
N GLY A 261 1.84 22.65 1.73
CA GLY A 261 1.63 23.79 2.61
C GLY A 261 0.65 23.55 3.77
N CYS A 262 0.09 22.33 3.87
CA CYS A 262 -0.63 21.93 5.06
C CYS A 262 0.28 22.03 6.30
N SER A 263 -0.22 22.57 7.40
CA SER A 263 0.59 22.73 8.60
C SER A 263 0.86 21.39 9.28
N GLU A 264 2.06 21.23 9.82
CA GLU A 264 2.44 20.02 10.58
C GLU A 264 1.47 19.71 11.73
N LYS A 265 0.94 20.77 12.37
CA LYS A 265 -0.08 20.61 13.43
C LYS A 265 -1.38 20.00 12.90
N ALA A 266 -1.82 20.37 11.69
CA ALA A 266 -3.01 19.81 11.06
C ALA A 266 -2.76 18.33 10.68
N ILE A 267 -1.60 18.03 10.09
CA ILE A 267 -1.20 16.66 9.74
C ILE A 267 -1.20 15.78 10.99
N LYS A 268 -0.57 16.21 12.09
CA LYS A 268 -0.55 15.46 13.35
C LYS A 268 -1.96 15.22 13.92
N LYS A 269 -2.87 16.20 13.80
CA LYS A 269 -4.25 16.02 14.24
C LYS A 269 -5.00 15.01 13.38
N ALA A 270 -4.87 15.10 12.05
CA ALA A 270 -5.49 14.16 11.11
C ALA A 270 -4.96 12.74 11.32
N ALA A 271 -3.65 12.58 11.49
CA ALA A 271 -3.02 11.31 11.80
C ALA A 271 -3.52 10.70 13.13
N ALA A 272 -3.58 11.50 14.19
CA ALA A 272 -4.09 11.06 15.49
C ALA A 272 -5.57 10.64 15.41
N PHE A 273 -6.38 11.37 14.66
CA PHE A 273 -7.78 11.00 14.43
C PHE A 273 -7.91 9.69 13.66
N ALA A 274 -7.17 9.53 12.54
CA ALA A 274 -7.18 8.30 11.75
C ALA A 274 -6.70 7.10 12.58
N GLN A 275 -5.63 7.27 13.37
CA GLN A 275 -5.13 6.21 14.26
C GLN A 275 -6.16 5.83 15.32
N THR A 276 -6.80 6.81 15.98
CA THR A 276 -7.85 6.54 16.97
C THR A 276 -9.03 5.80 16.33
N ALA A 277 -9.47 6.23 15.14
CA ALA A 277 -10.56 5.59 14.42
C ALA A 277 -10.21 4.14 14.01
N LEU A 278 -8.94 3.88 13.65
CA LEU A 278 -8.41 2.55 13.37
C LEU A 278 -8.41 1.67 14.64
N ASP A 279 -7.87 2.18 15.74
CA ASP A 279 -7.74 1.44 17.01
C ASP A 279 -9.11 1.10 17.60
N GLU A 280 -10.08 2.00 17.48
CA GLU A 280 -11.47 1.81 17.93
C GLU A 280 -12.33 1.08 16.89
N GLN A 281 -11.78 0.75 15.72
CA GLN A 281 -12.48 0.04 14.65
C GLN A 281 -13.80 0.71 14.25
N ARG A 282 -13.80 2.05 14.14
CA ARG A 282 -15.02 2.84 13.92
C ARG A 282 -15.67 2.59 12.55
N TYR A 283 -14.86 2.27 11.53
CA TYR A 283 -15.27 2.14 10.14
C TYR A 283 -14.95 0.76 9.58
N ARG A 284 -15.66 0.34 8.55
CA ARG A 284 -15.40 -0.91 7.78
C ARG A 284 -14.27 -0.78 6.76
N THR A 285 -13.48 0.26 6.83
CA THR A 285 -12.33 0.57 6.01
C THR A 285 -11.17 0.91 6.93
N LEU A 286 -9.95 0.92 6.40
CA LEU A 286 -8.75 1.25 7.17
C LEU A 286 -8.45 2.76 7.01
N PRO A 287 -8.77 3.61 8.02
CA PRO A 287 -8.46 5.02 7.98
C PRO A 287 -6.96 5.25 8.15
N VAL A 288 -6.36 6.04 7.26
CA VAL A 288 -4.92 6.37 7.31
C VAL A 288 -4.68 7.83 6.95
N GLU A 289 -3.74 8.49 7.62
CA GLU A 289 -3.12 9.71 7.14
C GLU A 289 -1.81 9.33 6.46
N PHE A 290 -1.73 9.57 5.15
CA PHE A 290 -0.77 8.92 4.28
C PHE A 290 0.67 9.36 4.54
N SER A 291 0.90 10.65 4.81
CA SER A 291 2.24 11.17 5.08
C SER A 291 2.81 10.60 6.37
N SER A 292 1.99 10.51 7.41
CA SER A 292 2.40 9.98 8.73
C SER A 292 2.69 8.48 8.66
N VAL A 293 1.91 7.71 7.90
CA VAL A 293 2.17 6.27 7.71
C VAL A 293 3.48 6.04 6.95
N ILE A 294 3.76 6.85 5.92
CA ILE A 294 5.03 6.75 5.17
C ILE A 294 6.22 7.01 6.09
N GLU A 295 6.13 8.07 6.92
CA GLU A 295 7.17 8.42 7.88
C GLU A 295 7.36 7.33 8.95
N GLU A 296 6.26 6.84 9.55
CA GLU A 296 6.31 5.80 10.57
C GLU A 296 6.93 4.50 10.03
N VAL A 297 6.49 4.04 8.85
CA VAL A 297 7.05 2.83 8.21
C VAL A 297 8.52 3.05 7.85
N GLY A 298 8.86 4.22 7.32
CA GLY A 298 10.24 4.60 6.99
C GLY A 298 11.15 4.55 8.21
N TRP A 299 10.72 5.13 9.32
CA TRP A 299 11.46 5.08 10.58
C TRP A 299 11.65 3.66 11.11
N ILE A 300 10.62 2.83 11.06
CA ILE A 300 10.71 1.44 11.53
C ILE A 300 11.64 0.60 10.65
N ILE A 301 11.64 0.84 9.33
CA ILE A 301 12.48 0.12 8.38
C ILE A 301 13.93 0.55 8.50
N SER A 302 14.21 1.85 8.51
CA SER A 302 15.58 2.39 8.50
C SER A 302 16.20 2.54 9.88
N GLY A 303 15.37 2.70 10.91
CA GLY A 303 15.80 3.06 12.27
C GLY A 303 16.24 4.52 12.42
N ASP A 304 15.98 5.36 11.40
CA ASP A 304 16.43 6.75 11.33
C ASP A 304 15.28 7.68 10.96
N PRO A 305 14.88 8.60 11.87
CA PRO A 305 13.75 9.51 11.62
C PRO A 305 14.01 10.54 10.50
N GLU A 306 15.27 10.82 10.14
CA GLU A 306 15.58 11.79 9.07
C GLU A 306 15.42 11.22 7.65
N GLN A 307 15.30 9.91 7.49
CA GLN A 307 15.20 9.25 6.19
C GLN A 307 13.79 9.23 5.58
N ALA A 308 12.79 9.68 6.29
CA ALA A 308 11.45 9.88 5.75
C ALA A 308 11.38 10.99 4.68
N ASP A 309 12.43 11.81 4.54
CA ASP A 309 12.42 12.96 3.62
C ASP A 309 12.97 12.59 2.22
N LEU A 310 12.05 12.52 1.26
CA LEU A 310 12.24 12.14 -0.16
C LEU A 310 13.18 13.06 -0.98
N LYS A 311 13.84 14.04 -0.36
CA LYS A 311 14.61 15.09 -1.07
C LYS A 311 16.02 14.70 -1.46
N ASN A 312 16.54 13.55 -1.03
CA ASN A 312 17.97 13.23 -1.15
C ASN A 312 18.37 12.25 -2.25
N ILE A 313 17.45 11.78 -3.10
CA ILE A 313 17.82 11.02 -4.30
C ILE A 313 18.05 12.01 -5.44
N LYS A 314 19.21 12.63 -5.46
CA LYS A 314 19.71 13.32 -6.65
C LYS A 314 20.20 12.27 -7.65
N GLY A 315 19.57 12.35 -8.85
CA GLY A 315 19.61 11.46 -9.98
C GLY A 315 20.91 11.15 -10.66
#